data_5b04f9b916b74c7abbf25e6068697117
#
_entry.id   5b04f9b916b74c7abbf25e6068697117
#
_cell.length_a   1.000
_cell.length_b   1.000
_cell.length_c   1.000
_cell.angle_alpha   90.00
_cell.angle_beta   90.00
_cell.angle_gamma   90.00
#
_symmetry.space_group_name_H-M   'P 1'
#
loop_
_entity.id
_entity.type
_entity.pdbx_description
1 polymer ?
#
loop_
_entity_poly.entity_id
_entity_poly.type
_entity_poly.pdbx_seq_one_letter_code
_entity_poly.pdbx_strand_id
1 'polypeptide(L)'
;MPFPNNPTGAVMEREDLEAVAEVLRDTNVMVLSDEIYAELNYGLRPHVSIASLPGMAERTIVVNGFSKSYAMTGWRLGYACGPEPIIKIMTKIHQSAIMSAPPPASTPPIHGPAGPGDGRDRPHARRVQHAPPSGGALLQRHGPDLL
;
A
#
# COMPACT_ATOMS: atom_id res chain seq x y z
N MET A 1 -0.89 -10.60 -8.53
CA MET A 1 0.54 -10.86 -8.23
C MET A 1 0.80 -10.38 -6.80
N PRO A 2 0.94 -11.26 -5.81
CA PRO A 2 1.21 -10.89 -4.42
C PRO A 2 2.70 -11.07 -4.10
N PHE A 3 3.53 -10.07 -4.45
CA PHE A 3 4.96 -10.13 -4.19
C PHE A 3 5.48 -8.82 -3.61
N PRO A 4 6.32 -8.85 -2.54
CA PRO A 4 6.78 -10.05 -1.80
C PRO A 4 5.64 -10.84 -1.18
N ASN A 5 5.76 -12.16 -1.10
CA ASN A 5 4.66 -13.08 -0.78
C ASN A 5 4.67 -13.54 0.68
N ASN A 6 3.49 -13.59 1.28
CA ASN A 6 3.25 -14.25 2.56
C ASN A 6 2.43 -15.54 2.32
N PRO A 7 2.86 -16.75 2.77
CA PRO A 7 3.87 -16.97 3.82
C PRO A 7 5.28 -17.32 3.30
N THR A 8 5.49 -17.42 1.98
CA THR A 8 6.71 -18.01 1.43
C THR A 8 7.95 -17.11 1.53
N GLY A 9 7.75 -15.79 1.66
CA GLY A 9 8.81 -14.80 1.57
C GLY A 9 9.39 -14.63 0.16
N ALA A 10 8.77 -15.26 -0.86
CA ALA A 10 9.24 -15.15 -2.24
C ALA A 10 9.12 -13.70 -2.73
N VAL A 11 10.14 -13.27 -3.46
CA VAL A 11 10.19 -12.00 -4.18
C VAL A 11 10.27 -12.26 -5.67
N MET A 12 9.87 -11.29 -6.47
CA MET A 12 10.16 -11.26 -7.91
C MET A 12 11.19 -10.18 -8.16
N GLU A 13 12.28 -10.58 -8.78
CA GLU A 13 13.31 -9.63 -9.21
C GLU A 13 12.87 -8.93 -10.50
N ARG A 14 13.61 -7.87 -10.87
CA ARG A 14 13.31 -7.11 -12.09
C ARG A 14 13.22 -7.98 -13.33
N GLU A 15 14.13 -8.92 -13.45
CA GLU A 15 14.24 -9.84 -14.59
C GLU A 15 12.98 -10.73 -14.73
N ASP A 16 12.43 -11.20 -13.60
CA ASP A 16 11.19 -11.97 -13.58
C ASP A 16 10.00 -11.11 -14.02
N LEU A 17 9.95 -9.87 -13.54
CA LEU A 17 8.88 -8.92 -13.87
C LEU A 17 8.95 -8.51 -15.35
N GLU A 18 10.15 -8.34 -15.92
CA GLU A 18 10.35 -8.06 -17.33
C GLU A 18 9.88 -9.24 -18.21
N ALA A 19 10.14 -10.48 -17.78
CA ALA A 19 9.62 -11.65 -18.49
C ALA A 19 8.09 -11.72 -18.47
N VAL A 20 7.45 -11.40 -17.33
CA VAL A 20 5.99 -11.30 -17.24
C VAL A 20 5.47 -10.18 -18.14
N ALA A 21 6.09 -9.00 -18.11
CA ALA A 21 5.70 -7.86 -18.94
C ALA A 21 5.77 -8.17 -20.43
N GLU A 22 6.78 -8.93 -20.86
CA GLU A 22 6.94 -9.39 -22.24
C GLU A 22 5.77 -10.26 -22.69
N VAL A 23 5.38 -11.25 -21.88
CA VAL A 23 4.24 -12.12 -22.15
C VAL A 23 2.93 -11.34 -22.24
N LEU A 24 2.80 -10.26 -21.47
CA LEU A 24 1.58 -9.45 -21.41
C LEU A 24 1.50 -8.38 -22.49
N ARG A 25 2.59 -8.08 -23.20
CA ARG A 25 2.71 -6.93 -24.12
C ARG A 25 1.59 -6.84 -25.13
N ASP A 26 1.32 -7.93 -25.83
CA ASP A 26 0.33 -7.98 -26.91
C ASP A 26 -1.02 -8.53 -26.47
N THR A 27 -1.33 -8.40 -25.17
CA THR A 27 -2.59 -8.87 -24.59
C THR A 27 -3.39 -7.73 -23.99
N ASN A 28 -4.67 -7.98 -23.72
CA ASN A 28 -5.55 -7.07 -22.98
C ASN A 28 -5.64 -7.45 -21.48
N VAL A 29 -4.71 -8.25 -20.98
CA VAL A 29 -4.73 -8.70 -19.59
C VAL A 29 -4.32 -7.54 -18.67
N MET A 30 -5.13 -7.31 -17.64
CA MET A 30 -4.83 -6.38 -16.56
C MET A 30 -4.04 -7.07 -15.46
N VAL A 31 -3.16 -6.34 -14.79
CA VAL A 31 -2.38 -6.83 -13.65
C VAL A 31 -2.93 -6.20 -12.37
N LEU A 32 -3.23 -7.03 -11.38
CA LEU A 32 -3.43 -6.60 -10.01
C LEU A 32 -2.19 -6.98 -9.20
N SER A 33 -1.43 -5.99 -8.76
CA SER A 33 -0.20 -6.18 -7.99
C SER A 33 -0.45 -5.81 -6.53
N ASP A 34 -0.42 -6.81 -5.65
CA ASP A 34 -0.46 -6.58 -4.20
C ASP A 34 0.96 -6.46 -3.68
N GLU A 35 1.33 -5.23 -3.33
CA GLU A 35 2.67 -4.85 -2.90
C GLU A 35 2.74 -4.47 -1.42
N ILE A 36 1.81 -5.00 -0.61
CA ILE A 36 1.70 -4.66 0.83
C ILE A 36 3.00 -4.94 1.62
N TYR A 37 3.84 -5.82 1.13
CA TYR A 37 5.12 -6.19 1.74
C TYR A 37 6.34 -5.57 1.04
N ALA A 38 6.17 -4.63 0.13
CA ALA A 38 7.25 -4.01 -0.64
C ALA A 38 8.41 -3.48 0.23
N GLU A 39 8.07 -2.83 1.36
CA GLU A 39 9.04 -2.25 2.29
C GLU A 39 9.62 -3.26 3.29
N LEU A 40 9.10 -4.48 3.33
CA LEU A 40 9.59 -5.57 4.19
C LEU A 40 10.45 -6.58 3.41
N ASN A 41 11.16 -6.08 2.42
CA ASN A 41 12.13 -6.84 1.65
C ASN A 41 13.50 -6.75 2.33
N TYR A 42 14.01 -7.88 2.78
CA TYR A 42 15.32 -8.01 3.45
C TYR A 42 16.42 -8.47 2.49
N GLY A 43 16.12 -8.57 1.20
CA GLY A 43 17.07 -8.90 0.15
C GLY A 43 18.09 -7.78 -0.11
N LEU A 44 19.08 -8.07 -0.95
CA LEU A 44 20.11 -7.12 -1.35
C LEU A 44 19.60 -6.09 -2.36
N ARG A 45 18.49 -6.35 -3.02
CA ARG A 45 17.90 -5.46 -4.04
C ARG A 45 16.59 -4.84 -3.52
N PRO A 46 16.34 -3.57 -3.84
CA PRO A 46 15.06 -2.94 -3.51
C PRO A 46 13.92 -3.60 -4.28
N HIS A 47 12.71 -3.54 -3.71
CA HIS A 47 11.49 -3.94 -4.42
C HIS A 47 11.33 -3.15 -5.72
N VAL A 48 10.92 -3.84 -6.77
CA VAL A 48 10.54 -3.25 -8.06
C VAL A 48 9.05 -3.51 -8.29
N SER A 49 8.28 -2.45 -8.50
CA SER A 49 6.89 -2.60 -8.93
C SER A 49 6.83 -2.92 -10.41
N ILE A 50 5.98 -3.87 -10.80
CA ILE A 50 5.73 -4.17 -12.22
C ILE A 50 5.16 -2.94 -12.94
N ALA A 51 4.41 -2.08 -12.26
CA ALA A 51 3.89 -0.83 -12.82
C ALA A 51 4.99 0.15 -13.27
N SER A 52 6.23 -0.01 -12.77
CA SER A 52 7.36 0.84 -13.17
C SER A 52 8.02 0.42 -14.48
N LEU A 53 7.65 -0.74 -15.02
CA LEU A 53 8.19 -1.22 -16.29
C LEU A 53 7.48 -0.56 -17.48
N PRO A 54 8.18 -0.41 -18.63
CA PRO A 54 7.58 0.17 -19.83
C PRO A 54 6.30 -0.54 -20.27
N GLY A 55 5.22 0.23 -20.51
CA GLY A 55 3.92 -0.29 -20.96
C GLY A 55 3.12 -1.03 -19.90
N MET A 56 3.55 -1.02 -18.65
CA MET A 56 2.84 -1.72 -17.57
C MET A 56 1.99 -0.79 -16.70
N ALA A 57 2.30 0.50 -16.63
CA ALA A 57 1.52 1.47 -15.84
C ALA A 57 0.05 1.53 -16.29
N GLU A 58 -0.20 1.45 -17.60
CA GLU A 58 -1.52 1.57 -18.22
C GLU A 58 -2.41 0.35 -18.00
N ARG A 59 -1.84 -0.75 -17.50
CA ARG A 59 -2.56 -2.01 -17.28
C ARG A 59 -2.40 -2.58 -15.88
N THR A 60 -1.74 -1.86 -14.97
CA THR A 60 -1.49 -2.35 -13.61
C THR A 60 -2.27 -1.55 -12.58
N ILE A 61 -2.93 -2.27 -11.67
CA ILE A 61 -3.49 -1.73 -10.44
C ILE A 61 -2.58 -2.20 -9.32
N VAL A 62 -1.87 -1.28 -8.70
CA VAL A 62 -1.06 -1.54 -7.50
C VAL A 62 -1.94 -1.36 -6.27
N VAL A 63 -1.96 -2.36 -5.40
CA VAL A 63 -2.60 -2.30 -4.09
C VAL A 63 -1.51 -2.30 -3.03
N ASN A 64 -1.58 -1.36 -2.10
CA ASN A 64 -0.64 -1.27 -1.00
C ASN A 64 -1.34 -0.63 0.23
N GLY A 65 -0.61 -0.42 1.32
CA GLY A 65 -1.19 0.15 2.52
C GLY A 65 -0.18 0.40 3.63
N PHE A 66 -0.69 0.88 4.75
CA PHE A 66 0.11 1.31 5.89
C PHE A 66 0.30 0.21 6.93
N SER A 67 -0.44 -0.89 6.79
CA SER A 67 -0.49 -1.96 7.79
C SER A 67 0.87 -2.57 8.12
N LYS A 68 1.72 -2.77 7.11
CA LYS A 68 2.99 -3.48 7.24
C LYS A 68 4.16 -2.51 7.38
N SER A 69 4.37 -1.66 6.39
CA SER A 69 5.48 -0.70 6.34
C SER A 69 5.51 0.24 7.54
N TYR A 70 4.34 0.60 8.06
CA TYR A 70 4.20 1.55 9.17
C TYR A 70 3.68 0.91 10.47
N ALA A 71 3.58 -0.42 10.53
CA ALA A 71 3.02 -1.15 11.67
C ALA A 71 1.60 -0.68 12.07
N MET A 72 0.80 -0.24 11.09
CA MET A 72 -0.52 0.35 11.28
C MET A 72 -1.66 -0.63 10.97
N THR A 73 -1.54 -1.89 11.36
CA THR A 73 -2.53 -2.93 11.05
C THR A 73 -3.92 -2.61 11.60
N GLY A 74 -3.99 -2.01 12.77
CA GLY A 74 -5.25 -1.63 13.44
C GLY A 74 -5.97 -0.45 12.78
N TRP A 75 -5.29 0.35 11.99
CA TRP A 75 -5.86 1.54 11.35
C TRP A 75 -6.75 1.22 10.15
N ARG A 76 -6.61 0.03 9.60
CA ARG A 76 -7.39 -0.45 8.44
C ARG A 76 -7.31 0.47 7.22
N LEU A 77 -6.10 0.97 6.91
CA LEU A 77 -5.83 1.88 5.82
C LEU A 77 -5.01 1.22 4.72
N GLY A 78 -5.45 1.40 3.49
CA GLY A 78 -4.76 1.01 2.28
C GLY A 78 -5.11 1.95 1.14
N TYR A 79 -4.44 1.77 0.02
CA TYR A 79 -4.67 2.54 -1.20
C TYR A 79 -4.46 1.68 -2.43
N ALA A 80 -5.04 2.12 -3.53
CA ALA A 80 -4.82 1.55 -4.84
C ALA A 80 -4.40 2.65 -5.82
N CYS A 81 -3.43 2.34 -6.68
CA CYS A 81 -2.98 3.21 -7.75
C CYS A 81 -3.11 2.47 -9.09
N GLY A 82 -3.53 3.14 -10.13
CA GLY A 82 -3.68 2.50 -11.45
C GLY A 82 -4.29 3.43 -12.48
N PRO A 83 -4.68 2.91 -13.63
CA PRO A 83 -5.28 3.69 -14.71
C PRO A 83 -6.52 4.44 -14.23
N GLU A 84 -6.58 5.74 -14.53
CA GLU A 84 -7.62 6.65 -14.07
C GLU A 84 -9.06 6.14 -14.32
N PRO A 85 -9.42 5.58 -15.48
CA PRO A 85 -10.77 5.08 -15.72
C PRO A 85 -11.19 3.99 -14.71
N ILE A 86 -10.26 3.12 -14.33
CA ILE A 86 -10.51 2.03 -13.40
C ILE A 86 -10.62 2.58 -11.98
N ILE A 87 -9.67 3.42 -11.56
CA ILE A 87 -9.68 4.03 -10.23
C ILE A 87 -10.94 4.86 -10.02
N LYS A 88 -11.42 5.61 -11.01
CA LYS A 88 -12.70 6.33 -10.94
C LYS A 88 -13.89 5.41 -10.64
N ILE A 89 -13.94 4.24 -11.27
CA ILE A 89 -15.01 3.27 -11.03
C ILE A 89 -14.88 2.65 -9.64
N MET A 90 -13.67 2.27 -9.24
CA MET A 90 -13.39 1.75 -7.90
C MET A 90 -13.81 2.75 -6.82
N THR A 91 -13.50 4.04 -7.01
CA THR A 91 -13.90 5.12 -6.09
C THR A 91 -15.42 5.23 -5.96
N LYS A 92 -16.16 5.17 -7.07
CA LYS A 92 -17.63 5.19 -7.05
C LYS A 92 -18.21 4.02 -6.26
N ILE A 93 -17.68 2.81 -6.49
CA ILE A 93 -18.12 1.61 -5.77
C ILE A 93 -17.80 1.75 -4.28
N HIS A 94 -16.59 2.20 -3.95
CA HIS A 94 -16.16 2.40 -2.57
C HIS A 94 -17.05 3.42 -1.83
N GLN A 95 -17.35 4.56 -2.46
CA GLN A 95 -18.25 5.58 -1.91
C GLN A 95 -19.64 5.04 -1.62
N SER A 96 -20.14 4.13 -2.47
CA SER A 96 -21.46 3.53 -2.26
C SER A 96 -21.48 2.42 -1.21
N ALA A 97 -20.35 1.73 -1.01
CA ALA A 97 -20.27 0.59 -0.12
C ALA A 97 -19.82 0.94 1.32
N ILE A 98 -18.82 1.81 1.46
CA ILE A 98 -18.14 2.08 2.74
C ILE A 98 -18.04 3.57 3.06
N MET A 99 -18.00 4.44 2.05
CA MET A 99 -17.86 5.90 2.09
C MET A 99 -16.47 6.39 2.50
N SER A 100 -15.87 5.86 3.58
CA SER A 100 -14.59 6.35 4.10
C SER A 100 -13.83 5.25 4.83
N ALA A 101 -12.53 5.47 5.02
CA ALA A 101 -11.75 4.67 5.94
C ALA A 101 -12.34 4.75 7.36
N PRO A 102 -12.27 3.67 8.17
CA PRO A 102 -12.71 3.72 9.55
C PRO A 102 -11.99 4.83 10.33
N PRO A 103 -12.67 5.52 11.25
CA PRO A 103 -11.98 6.46 12.12
C PRO A 103 -10.88 5.70 12.89
N PRO A 104 -9.74 6.35 13.17
CA PRO A 104 -8.67 5.70 13.91
C PRO A 104 -9.20 5.19 15.25
N ALA A 105 -8.92 3.94 15.57
CA ALA A 105 -9.34 3.28 16.82
C ALA A 105 -8.78 3.96 18.09
N SER A 106 -7.95 4.96 17.92
CA SER A 106 -7.39 5.82 18.97
C SER A 106 -8.18 7.11 19.23
N THR A 107 -9.39 7.27 18.66
CA THR A 107 -10.28 8.23 19.26
C THR A 107 -10.58 7.67 20.66
N PRO A 108 -10.04 8.23 21.74
CA PRO A 108 -10.38 7.74 23.05
C PRO A 108 -11.91 7.85 23.16
N PRO A 109 -12.59 6.85 23.71
CA PRO A 109 -13.98 7.04 24.02
C PRO A 109 -14.06 8.33 24.85
N ILE A 110 -14.93 9.26 24.44
CA ILE A 110 -15.16 10.52 25.17
C ILE A 110 -15.89 10.13 26.49
N HIS A 111 -15.22 9.37 27.33
CA HIS A 111 -15.71 8.90 28.60
C HIS A 111 -14.67 9.27 29.65
N GLY A 112 -14.79 10.48 30.13
CA GLY A 112 -14.15 10.94 31.33
C GLY A 112 -12.62 11.17 31.24
N PRO A 113 -12.06 11.96 32.15
CA PRO A 113 -10.62 12.10 32.28
C PRO A 113 -10.01 10.74 32.62
N ALA A 114 -9.03 10.32 31.85
CA ALA A 114 -8.22 9.14 32.17
C ALA A 114 -7.62 9.36 33.58
N GLY A 115 -7.93 8.48 34.51
CA GLY A 115 -7.34 8.52 35.85
C GLY A 115 -5.83 8.34 35.77
N PRO A 116 -5.06 8.90 36.70
CA PRO A 116 -3.61 8.70 36.76
C PRO A 116 -3.32 7.21 36.95
N GLY A 117 -2.65 6.59 35.96
CA GLY A 117 -2.25 5.19 36.01
C GLY A 117 -2.78 4.29 34.90
N ASP A 118 -3.46 4.82 33.91
CA ASP A 118 -4.02 4.07 32.76
C ASP A 118 -2.95 3.55 31.79
N GLY A 119 -1.73 3.33 32.14
CA GLY A 119 -0.73 2.52 31.39
C GLY A 119 -0.74 2.54 29.86
N ARG A 120 -1.47 3.45 29.22
CA ARG A 120 -1.65 3.56 27.77
C ARG A 120 -0.60 4.41 27.07
N ASP A 121 0.62 4.47 27.63
CA ASP A 121 1.79 4.90 26.88
C ASP A 121 2.09 3.82 25.82
N ARG A 122 1.36 3.90 24.70
CA ARG A 122 1.46 2.91 23.62
C ARG A 122 2.76 3.12 22.87
N PRO A 123 3.65 2.11 22.84
CA PRO A 123 4.93 2.20 22.11
C PRO A 123 4.74 2.42 20.59
N HIS A 124 3.54 2.18 20.04
CA HIS A 124 3.25 2.34 18.64
C HIS A 124 3.31 3.79 18.13
N ALA A 125 2.82 4.77 18.90
CA ALA A 125 2.86 6.17 18.48
C ALA A 125 4.29 6.71 18.35
N ARG A 126 5.22 6.24 19.18
CA ARG A 126 6.63 6.61 19.09
C ARG A 126 7.37 5.96 17.91
N ARG A 127 6.99 4.75 17.52
CA ARG A 127 7.61 4.08 16.35
C ARG A 127 7.23 4.72 15.02
N VAL A 128 6.01 5.23 14.89
CA VAL A 128 5.58 5.92 13.66
C VAL A 128 6.35 7.23 13.47
N GLN A 129 6.74 7.92 14.55
CA GLN A 129 7.54 9.14 14.47
C GLN A 129 9.01 8.91 14.06
N HIS A 130 9.50 7.67 14.13
CA HIS A 130 10.86 7.29 13.76
C HIS A 130 10.95 6.41 12.52
N ALA A 131 9.84 6.19 11.82
CA ALA A 131 9.89 5.54 10.51
C ALA A 131 10.69 6.43 9.53
N PRO A 132 11.66 5.89 8.81
CA PRO A 132 12.44 6.69 7.87
C PRO A 132 11.52 7.29 6.79
N PRO A 133 11.84 8.47 6.25
CA PRO A 133 10.97 9.23 5.31
C PRO A 133 10.85 8.61 3.92
N SER A 134 11.15 7.32 3.75
CA SER A 134 11.05 6.61 2.47
C SER A 134 9.63 6.54 1.89
N GLY A 135 8.59 6.66 2.72
CA GLY A 135 7.20 6.67 2.25
C GLY A 135 6.77 7.95 1.53
N GLY A 136 7.43 9.09 1.78
CA GLY A 136 7.12 10.35 1.10
C GLY A 136 7.53 10.40 -0.37
N ALA A 137 8.50 9.60 -0.76
CA ALA A 137 9.02 9.59 -2.13
C ALA A 137 8.09 8.91 -3.14
N LEU A 138 7.24 7.97 -2.70
CA LEU A 138 6.28 7.30 -3.60
C LEU A 138 5.08 8.19 -3.93
N LEU A 139 4.59 8.96 -2.95
CA LEU A 139 3.47 9.89 -3.18
C LEU A 139 3.88 11.09 -4.06
N GLN A 140 5.15 11.51 -4.03
CA GLN A 140 5.65 12.63 -4.84
C GLN A 140 5.99 12.27 -6.29
N ARG A 141 6.13 10.98 -6.63
CA ARG A 141 6.49 10.55 -8.00
C ARG A 141 5.30 10.43 -8.96
N HIS A 142 4.08 10.48 -8.46
CA HIS A 142 2.88 10.27 -9.29
C HIS A 142 2.00 11.53 -9.46
N GLY A 143 2.55 12.73 -9.35
CA GLY A 143 1.87 13.97 -9.69
C GLY A 143 0.71 14.38 -8.76
N PRO A 144 0.14 15.60 -8.95
CA PRO A 144 -0.84 16.21 -8.04
C PRO A 144 -2.26 15.61 -8.09
N ASP A 145 -2.50 14.52 -8.80
CA ASP A 145 -3.84 13.99 -9.06
C ASP A 145 -4.25 12.81 -8.17
N LEU A 146 -3.58 12.62 -7.02
CA LEU A 146 -3.91 11.57 -6.04
C LEU A 146 -4.73 12.12 -4.86
N LEU A 147 -5.89 12.68 -5.15
CA LEU A 147 -6.98 12.87 -4.17
C LEU A 147 -8.32 12.50 -4.79
#